data_561789448cd4899c2b6943be6d68765a
#
_entry.id   561789448cd4899c2b6943be6d68765a
#
_cell.length_a   1.000
_cell.length_b   1.000
_cell.length_c   1.000
_cell.angle_alpha   90.00
_cell.angle_beta   90.00
_cell.angle_gamma   90.00
#
_symmetry.space_group_name_H-M   'P 1'
#
loop_
_entity.id
_entity.type
_entity.pdbx_description
1 polymer ?
#
loop_
_entity_poly.entity_id
_entity_poly.type
_entity_poly.pdbx_seq_one_letter_code
_entity_poly.pdbx_strand_id
1 'polypeptide(L)'
;MRLRLCIYIYSLAVFYVKAPQLENYRAKHEHKPDTIRKEWYEMDKNILLTIEYDGSVFHGWQRQPDRETIQGHLETVLSSLLHTEILLNGTSRTDAGVHAYGQRASFTADVKIPVEKLALVINNILRSREKGSFAASPVRIVKAEEKPADFHARFDSKGKKYIYRIHNAEKSSVFLRNYVYHVPEKLDTDAMRRAAEYLRGTHDFKSFEASGSTPRQTTVRTIYDAEIIVNEESACSFKSMESEDSFKSSGAEPGGDRTSHRADRNIEIHVSGDGFLYNMVRIITGTLVDIGAGKLAPEEMKRIIEARDRTKAGHTAPPYGLYLAEVYY
;
A
#
# COMPACT_ATOMS: atom_id res chain seq x y z
N MET A 1 14.19 38.11 33.60
CA MET A 1 13.96 36.97 34.52
C MET A 1 12.46 36.90 34.82
N ARG A 2 11.76 35.82 34.56
CA ARG A 2 10.30 35.60 34.50
C ARG A 2 9.71 35.80 33.11
N LEU A 3 9.79 34.73 32.29
CA LEU A 3 8.83 34.39 31.21
C LEU A 3 9.26 33.07 30.57
N ARG A 4 9.23 31.97 31.32
CA ARG A 4 9.34 30.60 30.88
C ARG A 4 8.64 29.73 31.90
N LEU A 5 7.30 29.69 31.88
CA LEU A 5 6.49 28.66 32.58
C LEU A 5 5.02 28.80 32.19
N CYS A 6 4.67 28.51 30.93
CA CYS A 6 3.25 28.43 30.53
C CYS A 6 3.00 27.54 29.29
N ILE A 7 3.84 26.52 29.05
CA ILE A 7 3.62 25.55 27.97
C ILE A 7 3.83 24.11 28.50
N TYR A 8 3.30 23.76 29.66
CA TYR A 8 3.43 22.39 30.17
C TYR A 8 2.21 21.89 30.96
N ILE A 9 1.00 22.43 30.71
CA ILE A 9 -0.22 21.98 31.38
C ILE A 9 -1.37 21.85 30.36
N TYR A 10 -1.17 21.10 29.28
CA TYR A 10 -2.26 20.61 28.41
C TYR A 10 -2.02 19.19 27.89
N SER A 11 -1.39 18.38 28.69
CA SER A 11 -1.16 16.97 28.37
C SER A 11 -1.37 16.13 29.63
N LEU A 12 -2.58 16.03 30.13
CA LEU A 12 -3.05 14.99 31.07
C LEU A 12 -4.47 15.36 31.56
N ALA A 13 -5.44 15.26 30.65
CA ALA A 13 -6.84 15.08 31.02
C ALA A 13 -7.40 13.95 30.16
N VAL A 14 -6.86 12.76 30.34
CA VAL A 14 -7.55 11.53 29.99
C VAL A 14 -8.67 11.40 31.02
N PHE A 15 -9.89 11.70 30.59
CA PHE A 15 -11.07 11.45 31.38
C PHE A 15 -11.19 9.96 31.65
N TYR A 16 -10.85 9.56 32.86
CA TYR A 16 -11.21 8.29 33.46
C TYR A 16 -12.73 8.36 33.77
N VAL A 17 -13.58 8.01 32.79
CA VAL A 17 -15.00 7.78 33.04
C VAL A 17 -15.11 6.42 33.68
N LYS A 18 -15.45 6.42 35.00
CA LYS A 18 -15.62 5.21 35.80
C LYS A 18 -16.72 4.31 35.21
N ALA A 19 -16.39 3.04 35.06
CA ALA A 19 -17.24 1.96 34.54
C ALA A 19 -18.71 1.88 35.06
N PRO A 20 -19.09 2.38 36.24
CA PRO A 20 -20.49 2.30 36.73
C PRO A 20 -21.51 3.12 35.93
N GLN A 21 -21.09 4.10 35.13
CA GLN A 21 -22.04 4.91 34.34
C GLN A 21 -22.48 4.24 33.05
N LEU A 22 -21.67 3.34 32.50
CA LEU A 22 -22.01 2.56 31.30
C LEU A 22 -22.99 1.42 31.58
N GLU A 23 -22.90 0.80 32.75
CA GLU A 23 -23.88 -0.23 33.18
C GLU A 23 -25.26 0.36 33.42
N ASN A 24 -25.35 1.52 34.08
CA ASN A 24 -26.61 2.23 34.29
C ASN A 24 -27.22 2.79 32.97
N TYR A 25 -26.41 3.08 31.98
CA TYR A 25 -26.90 3.50 30.66
C TYR A 25 -27.43 2.30 29.85
N ARG A 26 -26.78 1.14 29.93
CA ARG A 26 -27.25 -0.12 29.31
C ARG A 26 -28.56 -0.59 29.95
N ALA A 27 -28.65 -0.63 31.27
CA ALA A 27 -29.85 -1.07 31.98
C ALA A 27 -31.09 -0.19 31.73
N LYS A 28 -30.90 1.11 31.43
CA LYS A 28 -32.02 2.03 31.11
C LYS A 28 -32.52 1.90 29.65
N HIS A 29 -31.78 1.26 28.77
CA HIS A 29 -32.09 1.19 27.32
C HIS A 29 -32.39 -0.22 26.80
N GLU A 30 -32.28 -1.26 27.65
CA GLU A 30 -32.62 -2.65 27.27
C GLU A 30 -34.12 -2.91 27.04
N HIS A 31 -34.99 -1.96 27.34
CA HIS A 31 -36.44 -2.10 27.17
C HIS A 31 -37.06 -1.10 26.17
N LYS A 32 -36.29 -0.57 25.21
CA LYS A 32 -36.90 0.21 24.15
C LYS A 32 -37.40 -0.72 23.04
N PRO A 33 -38.65 -0.50 22.56
CA PRO A 33 -39.22 -1.33 21.48
C PRO A 33 -38.34 -1.27 20.19
N ASP A 34 -38.33 -2.37 19.47
CA ASP A 34 -37.50 -2.56 18.24
C ASP A 34 -37.63 -1.46 17.19
N THR A 35 -38.73 -0.71 17.19
CA THR A 35 -38.98 0.48 16.36
C THR A 35 -37.98 1.60 16.64
N ILE A 36 -37.63 1.86 17.90
CA ILE A 36 -36.66 2.92 18.27
C ILE A 36 -35.22 2.49 17.91
N ARG A 37 -34.95 1.19 17.99
CA ARG A 37 -33.66 0.64 17.58
C ARG A 37 -33.43 0.79 16.08
N LYS A 38 -34.48 0.63 15.26
CA LYS A 38 -34.44 0.86 13.80
C LYS A 38 -34.19 2.32 13.46
N GLU A 39 -34.83 3.29 14.13
CA GLU A 39 -34.65 4.73 13.86
C GLU A 39 -33.23 5.24 14.16
N TRP A 40 -32.52 4.64 15.15
CA TRP A 40 -31.12 5.00 15.43
C TRP A 40 -30.16 4.41 14.39
N TYR A 41 -30.50 3.24 13.80
CA TYR A 41 -29.71 2.64 12.71
C TYR A 41 -29.90 3.35 11.36
N GLU A 42 -31.00 4.06 11.15
CA GLU A 42 -31.26 4.84 9.93
C GLU A 42 -30.45 6.14 9.84
N MET A 43 -29.79 6.56 10.90
CA MET A 43 -28.93 7.76 10.92
C MET A 43 -27.48 7.49 10.62
N ASP A 44 -27.00 6.27 10.78
CA ASP A 44 -25.61 5.89 10.51
C ASP A 44 -25.41 5.57 9.03
N LYS A 45 -24.41 6.23 8.43
CA LYS A 45 -24.01 5.99 7.06
C LYS A 45 -22.84 5.03 7.02
N ASN A 46 -22.89 4.07 6.11
CA ASN A 46 -21.74 3.22 5.78
C ASN A 46 -20.92 3.89 4.69
N ILE A 47 -19.73 4.34 5.02
CA ILE A 47 -18.83 5.12 4.16
C ILE A 47 -17.67 4.25 3.70
N LEU A 48 -17.45 4.20 2.38
CA LEU A 48 -16.29 3.60 1.76
C LEU A 48 -15.30 4.69 1.33
N LEU A 49 -14.09 4.64 1.86
CA LEU A 49 -13.00 5.53 1.48
C LEU A 49 -12.09 4.86 0.44
N THR A 50 -11.66 5.64 -0.55
CA THR A 50 -10.50 5.33 -1.39
C THR A 50 -9.32 6.12 -0.85
N ILE A 51 -8.23 5.42 -0.53
CA ILE A 51 -7.11 5.96 0.23
C ILE A 51 -5.81 5.72 -0.55
N GLU A 52 -5.05 6.81 -0.72
CA GLU A 52 -3.69 6.80 -1.23
C GLU A 52 -2.73 7.07 -0.09
N TYR A 53 -1.60 6.35 -0.05
CA TYR A 53 -0.58 6.59 0.97
C TYR A 53 0.85 6.22 0.54
N ASP A 54 1.80 6.99 1.07
CA ASP A 54 3.20 6.63 1.13
C ASP A 54 3.44 5.73 2.35
N GLY A 55 3.73 4.46 2.09
CA GLY A 55 3.95 3.47 3.16
C GLY A 55 5.32 3.57 3.84
N SER A 56 6.25 4.38 3.31
CA SER A 56 7.64 4.43 3.78
C SER A 56 7.79 4.95 5.22
N VAL A 57 6.82 5.73 5.69
CA VAL A 57 6.79 6.32 7.04
C VAL A 57 5.93 5.55 8.03
N PHE A 58 5.27 4.45 7.60
CA PHE A 58 4.36 3.67 8.42
C PHE A 58 4.82 2.23 8.62
N HIS A 59 4.39 1.64 9.73
CA HIS A 59 4.58 0.21 10.02
C HIS A 59 3.48 -0.67 9.40
N GLY A 60 3.07 -0.33 8.16
CA GLY A 60 2.04 -1.01 7.40
C GLY A 60 0.64 -0.48 7.67
N TRP A 61 -0.36 -1.18 7.10
CA TRP A 61 -1.76 -0.79 7.22
C TRP A 61 -2.31 -1.05 8.62
N GLN A 62 -2.23 -2.30 9.10
CA GLN A 62 -2.95 -2.79 10.28
C GLN A 62 -2.47 -2.14 11.56
N ARG A 63 -3.40 -1.65 12.39
CA ARG A 63 -3.12 -1.11 13.73
C ARG A 63 -2.31 -2.11 14.57
N GLN A 64 -1.28 -1.60 15.22
CA GLN A 64 -0.37 -2.33 16.11
C GLN A 64 -0.13 -1.49 17.37
N PRO A 65 0.07 -2.12 18.54
CA PRO A 65 0.51 -1.40 19.72
C PRO A 65 1.85 -0.68 19.46
N ASP A 66 1.99 0.54 19.95
CA ASP A 66 3.23 1.35 19.94
C ASP A 66 3.88 1.56 18.55
N ARG A 67 3.08 1.40 17.48
CA ARG A 67 3.53 1.61 16.10
C ARG A 67 2.59 2.54 15.35
N GLU A 68 3.17 3.49 14.63
CA GLU A 68 2.39 4.33 13.72
C GLU A 68 2.02 3.53 12.47
N THR A 69 0.70 3.41 12.22
CA THR A 69 0.13 2.62 11.13
C THR A 69 -0.92 3.45 10.40
N ILE A 70 -1.15 3.16 9.12
CA ILE A 70 -2.10 3.92 8.30
C ILE A 70 -3.51 3.84 8.88
N GLN A 71 -3.96 2.65 9.29
CA GLN A 71 -5.27 2.44 9.90
C GLN A 71 -5.41 3.25 11.19
N GLY A 72 -4.46 3.17 12.12
CA GLY A 72 -4.50 3.90 13.39
C GLY A 72 -4.46 5.41 13.20
N HIS A 73 -3.65 5.89 12.25
CA HIS A 73 -3.58 7.31 11.88
C HIS A 73 -4.94 7.84 11.40
N LEU A 74 -5.59 7.13 10.46
CA LEU A 74 -6.90 7.50 9.92
C LEU A 74 -8.02 7.36 10.96
N GLU A 75 -8.04 6.30 11.76
CA GLU A 75 -9.02 6.11 12.86
C GLU A 75 -8.96 7.27 13.85
N THR A 76 -7.76 7.75 14.19
CA THR A 76 -7.58 8.91 15.07
C THR A 76 -8.15 10.19 14.45
N VAL A 77 -7.90 10.42 13.15
CA VAL A 77 -8.43 11.59 12.43
C VAL A 77 -9.94 11.55 12.34
N LEU A 78 -10.50 10.41 11.94
CA LEU A 78 -11.95 10.23 11.77
C LEU A 78 -12.69 10.32 13.11
N SER A 79 -12.16 9.70 14.16
CA SER A 79 -12.78 9.75 15.50
C SER A 79 -12.78 11.17 16.06
N SER A 80 -11.72 11.92 15.83
CA SER A 80 -11.66 13.35 16.20
C SER A 80 -12.66 14.20 15.40
N LEU A 81 -12.81 13.93 14.09
CA LEU A 81 -13.73 14.66 13.20
C LEU A 81 -15.20 14.39 13.53
N LEU A 82 -15.54 13.14 13.82
CA LEU A 82 -16.93 12.68 13.99
C LEU A 82 -17.35 12.60 15.46
N HIS A 83 -16.43 12.91 16.39
CA HIS A 83 -16.65 12.87 17.84
C HIS A 83 -17.17 11.52 18.36
N THR A 84 -16.78 10.42 17.69
CA THR A 84 -17.09 9.05 18.07
C THR A 84 -15.95 8.13 17.71
N GLU A 85 -15.81 6.99 18.37
CA GLU A 85 -14.79 6.01 18.03
C GLU A 85 -15.08 5.40 16.66
N ILE A 86 -14.14 5.49 15.73
CA ILE A 86 -14.23 4.93 14.40
C ILE A 86 -13.25 3.76 14.25
N LEU A 87 -13.77 2.64 13.77
CA LEU A 87 -13.00 1.45 13.41
C LEU A 87 -13.08 1.26 11.88
N LEU A 88 -11.93 1.24 11.23
CA LEU A 88 -11.83 1.06 9.79
C LEU A 88 -11.72 -0.42 9.40
N ASN A 89 -12.57 -0.86 8.50
CA ASN A 89 -12.51 -2.17 7.85
C ASN A 89 -11.73 -2.07 6.53
N GLY A 90 -10.40 -2.24 6.60
CA GLY A 90 -9.54 -2.19 5.41
C GLY A 90 -9.64 -3.45 4.55
N THR A 91 -9.60 -3.29 3.21
CA THR A 91 -9.69 -4.41 2.26
C THR A 91 -8.42 -5.25 2.23
N SER A 92 -7.27 -4.62 2.28
CA SER A 92 -5.95 -5.27 2.23
C SER A 92 -5.09 -4.87 3.41
N ARG A 93 -4.37 -5.86 3.96
CA ARG A 93 -3.27 -5.59 4.89
C ARG A 93 -2.00 -5.45 4.05
N THR A 94 -1.48 -4.24 3.94
CA THR A 94 -0.17 -3.98 3.33
C THR A 94 0.91 -3.98 4.41
N ASP A 95 2.09 -4.52 4.06
CA ASP A 95 3.23 -4.58 4.95
C ASP A 95 3.87 -3.20 5.16
N ALA A 96 4.75 -3.07 6.16
CA ALA A 96 5.57 -1.87 6.35
C ALA A 96 6.35 -1.53 5.07
N GLY A 97 6.33 -0.26 4.66
CA GLY A 97 6.99 0.23 3.45
C GLY A 97 6.24 -0.01 2.14
N VAL A 98 5.09 -0.68 2.16
CA VAL A 98 4.23 -0.89 0.96
C VAL A 98 3.31 0.30 0.79
N HIS A 99 3.20 0.81 -0.43
CA HIS A 99 2.37 1.96 -0.81
C HIS A 99 0.98 1.55 -1.32
N ALA A 100 0.10 2.52 -1.49
CA ALA A 100 -1.17 2.32 -2.20
C ALA A 100 -1.59 3.57 -2.97
N TYR A 101 -2.19 3.36 -4.13
CA TYR A 101 -2.97 4.35 -4.87
C TYR A 101 -4.47 4.22 -4.60
N GLY A 102 -4.93 3.02 -4.25
CA GLY A 102 -6.35 2.69 -4.19
C GLY A 102 -6.71 1.70 -3.09
N GLN A 103 -6.16 1.87 -1.87
CA GLN A 103 -6.65 1.12 -0.72
C GLN A 103 -8.10 1.48 -0.44
N ARG A 104 -8.90 0.50 -0.06
CA ARG A 104 -10.30 0.72 0.33
C ARG A 104 -10.50 0.38 1.80
N ALA A 105 -11.28 1.22 2.48
CA ALA A 105 -11.69 0.95 3.86
C ALA A 105 -13.10 1.49 4.11
N SER A 106 -13.93 0.73 4.82
CA SER A 106 -15.27 1.16 5.20
C SER A 106 -15.40 1.37 6.70
N PHE A 107 -16.32 2.26 7.08
CA PHE A 107 -16.74 2.48 8.46
C PHE A 107 -18.20 2.93 8.50
N THR A 108 -18.83 2.74 9.64
CA THR A 108 -20.23 3.17 9.89
C THR A 108 -20.25 4.21 10.99
N ALA A 109 -20.90 5.35 10.75
CA ALA A 109 -21.06 6.42 11.73
C ALA A 109 -22.17 7.40 11.33
N ASP A 110 -22.65 8.20 12.31
CA ASP A 110 -23.50 9.36 12.05
C ASP A 110 -22.69 10.48 11.39
N VAL A 111 -22.67 10.51 10.04
CA VAL A 111 -21.91 11.47 9.25
C VAL A 111 -22.81 12.61 8.81
N LYS A 112 -22.69 13.77 9.47
CA LYS A 112 -23.44 15.02 9.14
C LYS A 112 -22.83 15.77 7.95
N ILE A 113 -21.59 15.51 7.62
CA ILE A 113 -20.88 16.15 6.51
C ILE A 113 -21.41 15.55 5.19
N PRO A 114 -21.73 16.34 4.15
CA PRO A 114 -22.03 15.81 2.84
C PRO A 114 -20.91 14.89 2.32
N VAL A 115 -21.25 13.69 1.86
CA VAL A 115 -20.28 12.64 1.54
C VAL A 115 -19.28 13.10 0.48
N GLU A 116 -19.75 13.90 -0.49
CA GLU A 116 -18.92 14.50 -1.54
C GLU A 116 -17.88 15.52 -1.02
N LYS A 117 -18.07 16.06 0.18
CA LYS A 117 -17.13 16.98 0.85
C LYS A 117 -16.24 16.28 1.86
N LEU A 118 -16.59 15.05 2.23
CA LEU A 118 -15.90 14.33 3.32
C LEU A 118 -14.40 14.14 3.04
N ALA A 119 -14.04 13.75 1.82
CA ALA A 119 -12.63 13.62 1.43
C ALA A 119 -11.85 14.94 1.58
N LEU A 120 -12.43 16.05 1.20
CA LEU A 120 -11.82 17.39 1.33
C LEU A 120 -11.60 17.75 2.82
N VAL A 121 -12.59 17.52 3.66
CA VAL A 121 -12.51 17.83 5.10
C VAL A 121 -11.43 16.98 5.78
N ILE A 122 -11.42 15.67 5.52
CA ILE A 122 -10.41 14.77 6.08
C ILE A 122 -9.01 15.19 5.63
N ASN A 123 -8.80 15.48 4.35
CA ASN A 123 -7.51 15.89 3.80
C ASN A 123 -7.01 17.22 4.38
N ASN A 124 -7.90 18.15 4.72
CA ASN A 124 -7.53 19.38 5.41
C ASN A 124 -7.01 19.11 6.82
N ILE A 125 -7.62 18.17 7.55
CA ILE A 125 -7.16 17.77 8.88
C ILE A 125 -5.82 17.04 8.79
N LEU A 126 -5.67 16.10 7.84
CA LEU A 126 -4.42 15.38 7.62
C LEU A 126 -3.26 16.35 7.39
N ARG A 127 -3.43 17.35 6.52
CA ARG A 127 -2.42 18.38 6.26
C ARG A 127 -2.10 19.24 7.48
N SER A 128 -3.08 19.60 8.29
CA SER A 128 -2.87 20.47 9.46
C SER A 128 -2.12 19.78 10.60
N ARG A 129 -2.07 18.44 10.61
CA ARG A 129 -1.33 17.63 11.60
C ARG A 129 0.15 17.49 11.28
N GLU A 130 0.55 17.70 10.02
CA GLU A 130 1.95 17.65 9.65
C GLU A 130 2.71 18.86 10.22
N LYS A 131 3.85 18.58 10.86
CA LYS A 131 4.71 19.61 11.42
C LYS A 131 5.37 20.40 10.28
N GLY A 132 4.88 21.61 10.06
CA GLY A 132 5.30 22.48 8.97
C GLY A 132 4.18 22.62 7.95
N SER A 133 3.54 23.76 7.92
CA SER A 133 2.28 24.08 7.23
C SER A 133 2.28 23.89 5.70
N PHE A 134 3.36 23.41 5.09
CA PHE A 134 3.49 23.18 3.64
C PHE A 134 3.82 21.73 3.27
N ALA A 135 4.03 20.84 4.25
CA ALA A 135 4.28 19.42 3.95
C ALA A 135 3.00 18.73 3.48
N ALA A 136 3.09 17.97 2.40
CA ALA A 136 2.01 17.08 1.99
C ALA A 136 1.90 15.94 3.00
N SER A 137 0.66 15.61 3.42
CA SER A 137 0.43 14.43 4.25
C SER A 137 0.83 13.16 3.49
N PRO A 138 1.45 12.16 4.18
CA PRO A 138 1.75 10.88 3.57
C PRO A 138 0.50 10.04 3.31
N VAL A 139 -0.68 10.49 3.75
CA VAL A 139 -1.98 9.84 3.52
C VAL A 139 -2.95 10.86 2.91
N ARG A 140 -3.70 10.41 1.90
CA ARG A 140 -4.73 11.20 1.23
C ARG A 140 -5.99 10.39 1.01
N ILE A 141 -7.16 10.97 1.29
CA ILE A 141 -8.44 10.42 0.86
C ILE A 141 -8.71 10.90 -0.57
N VAL A 142 -8.74 9.96 -1.50
CA VAL A 142 -9.02 10.24 -2.92
C VAL A 142 -10.51 10.42 -3.15
N LYS A 143 -11.33 9.56 -2.51
CA LYS A 143 -12.79 9.57 -2.65
C LYS A 143 -13.47 9.04 -1.39
N ALA A 144 -14.66 9.55 -1.09
CA ALA A 144 -15.60 8.99 -0.13
C ALA A 144 -16.92 8.67 -0.83
N GLU A 145 -17.52 7.53 -0.52
CA GLU A 145 -18.76 7.03 -1.13
C GLU A 145 -19.64 6.43 -0.05
N GLU A 146 -20.95 6.75 -0.09
CA GLU A 146 -21.92 6.05 0.74
C GLU A 146 -22.25 4.69 0.11
N LYS A 147 -22.32 3.64 0.92
CA LYS A 147 -22.62 2.27 0.52
C LYS A 147 -23.82 1.74 1.30
N PRO A 148 -24.47 0.67 0.81
CA PRO A 148 -25.50 -0.03 1.60
C PRO A 148 -25.02 -0.39 3.00
N ALA A 149 -25.94 -0.44 3.96
CA ALA A 149 -25.59 -0.65 5.37
C ALA A 149 -24.87 -1.99 5.64
N ASP A 150 -25.14 -3.00 4.84
CA ASP A 150 -24.54 -4.34 4.91
C ASP A 150 -23.21 -4.48 4.16
N PHE A 151 -22.81 -3.46 3.39
CA PHE A 151 -21.56 -3.48 2.64
C PHE A 151 -20.34 -3.53 3.56
N HIS A 152 -19.39 -4.41 3.24
CA HIS A 152 -18.14 -4.54 3.98
C HIS A 152 -16.93 -4.52 3.02
N ALA A 153 -16.06 -3.51 3.13
CA ALA A 153 -14.95 -3.28 2.20
C ALA A 153 -14.09 -4.52 1.92
N ARG A 154 -13.88 -5.39 2.90
CA ARG A 154 -13.05 -6.59 2.75
C ARG A 154 -13.79 -7.77 2.15
N PHE A 155 -15.05 -8.01 2.56
CA PHE A 155 -15.76 -9.24 2.20
C PHE A 155 -16.44 -9.14 0.85
N ASP A 156 -16.86 -7.92 0.43
CA ASP A 156 -17.49 -7.68 -0.86
C ASP A 156 -16.48 -7.41 -2.00
N SER A 157 -15.19 -7.40 -1.65
CA SER A 157 -14.11 -7.25 -2.63
C SER A 157 -14.01 -8.49 -3.52
N LYS A 158 -14.11 -8.31 -4.84
CA LYS A 158 -14.00 -9.35 -5.88
C LYS A 158 -12.56 -9.59 -6.32
N GLY A 159 -11.67 -8.62 -6.07
CA GLY A 159 -10.28 -8.76 -6.45
C GLY A 159 -9.47 -7.49 -6.20
N LYS A 160 -8.18 -7.58 -6.52
CA LYS A 160 -7.20 -6.52 -6.32
C LYS A 160 -6.18 -6.50 -7.43
N LYS A 161 -5.64 -5.31 -7.70
CA LYS A 161 -4.49 -5.11 -8.58
C LYS A 161 -3.34 -4.53 -7.77
N TYR A 162 -2.16 -5.12 -7.96
CA TYR A 162 -0.90 -4.60 -7.47
C TYR A 162 0.00 -4.21 -8.62
N ILE A 163 0.82 -3.19 -8.39
CA ILE A 163 1.91 -2.78 -9.28
C ILE A 163 3.21 -2.89 -8.48
N TYR A 164 4.20 -3.54 -9.04
CA TYR A 164 5.54 -3.55 -8.47
C TYR A 164 6.52 -2.85 -9.39
N ARG A 165 7.25 -1.85 -8.87
CA ARG A 165 8.16 -1.00 -9.62
C ARG A 165 9.61 -1.39 -9.42
N ILE A 166 10.31 -1.58 -10.54
CA ILE A 166 11.74 -1.89 -10.59
C ILE A 166 12.43 -0.79 -11.41
N HIS A 167 13.47 -0.22 -10.84
CA HIS A 167 14.42 0.63 -11.57
C HIS A 167 15.62 -0.23 -11.99
N ASN A 168 15.67 -0.60 -13.27
CA ASN A 168 16.68 -1.47 -13.85
C ASN A 168 17.76 -0.65 -14.53
N ALA A 169 18.71 -0.18 -13.76
CA ALA A 169 19.81 0.70 -14.16
C ALA A 169 21.08 0.33 -13.39
N GLU A 170 22.24 0.68 -13.93
CA GLU A 170 23.53 0.47 -13.27
C GLU A 170 23.60 1.22 -11.93
N LYS A 171 23.12 2.46 -11.93
CA LYS A 171 23.05 3.32 -10.74
C LYS A 171 21.61 3.72 -10.46
N SER A 172 21.29 4.04 -9.22
CA SER A 172 19.97 4.56 -8.83
C SER A 172 20.09 5.85 -8.06
N SER A 173 19.15 6.77 -8.29
CA SER A 173 19.02 7.99 -7.50
C SER A 173 18.62 7.68 -6.07
N VAL A 174 19.24 8.36 -5.10
CA VAL A 174 18.88 8.28 -3.68
C VAL A 174 17.43 8.71 -3.41
N PHE A 175 16.83 9.52 -4.27
CA PHE A 175 15.43 9.95 -4.16
C PHE A 175 14.43 8.84 -4.50
N LEU A 176 14.85 7.81 -5.22
CA LEU A 176 14.01 6.67 -5.59
C LEU A 176 14.04 5.53 -4.56
N ARG A 177 14.94 5.57 -3.57
CA ARG A 177 15.23 4.47 -2.63
C ARG A 177 14.01 3.89 -1.90
N ASN A 178 12.98 4.70 -1.69
CA ASN A 178 11.77 4.29 -0.97
C ASN A 178 10.59 3.97 -1.90
N TYR A 179 10.77 4.03 -3.23
CA TYR A 179 9.65 3.98 -4.18
C TYR A 179 9.84 2.97 -5.32
N VAL A 180 11.05 2.44 -5.49
CA VAL A 180 11.36 1.44 -6.53
C VAL A 180 12.37 0.43 -6.02
N TYR A 181 12.32 -0.80 -6.52
CA TYR A 181 13.37 -1.79 -6.31
C TYR A 181 14.47 -1.58 -7.35
N HIS A 182 15.66 -1.18 -6.92
CA HIS A 182 16.82 -1.04 -7.79
C HIS A 182 17.46 -2.41 -8.08
N VAL A 183 17.59 -2.74 -9.36
CA VAL A 183 18.26 -3.96 -9.86
C VAL A 183 19.34 -3.53 -10.85
N PRO A 184 20.64 -3.62 -10.48
CA PRO A 184 21.74 -3.17 -11.34
C PRO A 184 22.01 -4.14 -12.49
N GLU A 185 21.73 -5.43 -12.35
CA GLU A 185 21.94 -6.42 -13.40
C GLU A 185 20.97 -6.20 -14.57
N LYS A 186 21.42 -6.49 -15.79
CA LYS A 186 20.56 -6.42 -16.97
C LYS A 186 19.48 -7.50 -16.87
N LEU A 187 18.22 -7.12 -16.92
CA LEU A 187 17.10 -8.05 -16.91
C LEU A 187 16.63 -8.35 -18.35
N ASP A 188 16.43 -9.63 -18.65
CA ASP A 188 15.69 -10.09 -19.84
C ASP A 188 14.18 -10.00 -19.56
N THR A 189 13.57 -8.91 -20.03
CA THR A 189 12.14 -8.66 -19.83
C THR A 189 11.24 -9.59 -20.64
N ASP A 190 11.75 -10.17 -21.73
CA ASP A 190 10.99 -11.14 -22.52
C ASP A 190 10.95 -12.51 -21.82
N ALA A 191 12.03 -12.91 -21.16
CA ALA A 191 12.03 -14.06 -20.28
C ALA A 191 11.06 -13.87 -19.10
N MET A 192 11.05 -12.67 -18.50
CA MET A 192 10.08 -12.33 -17.43
C MET A 192 8.63 -12.40 -17.94
N ARG A 193 8.33 -11.88 -19.15
CA ARG A 193 6.97 -11.98 -19.74
C ARG A 193 6.54 -13.41 -19.95
N ARG A 194 7.40 -14.26 -20.54
CA ARG A 194 7.10 -15.70 -20.72
C ARG A 194 6.83 -16.40 -19.39
N ALA A 195 7.59 -16.07 -18.36
CA ALA A 195 7.37 -16.63 -17.02
C ALA A 195 6.05 -16.14 -16.38
N ALA A 196 5.69 -14.87 -16.57
CA ALA A 196 4.47 -14.29 -16.03
C ALA A 196 3.19 -14.96 -16.58
N GLU A 197 3.22 -15.48 -17.80
CA GLU A 197 2.06 -16.21 -18.37
C GLU A 197 1.67 -17.45 -17.56
N TYR A 198 2.62 -18.13 -16.91
CA TYR A 198 2.33 -19.30 -16.07
C TYR A 198 1.60 -18.96 -14.78
N LEU A 199 1.59 -17.66 -14.37
CA LEU A 199 0.88 -17.23 -13.17
C LEU A 199 -0.63 -17.10 -13.38
N ARG A 200 -1.08 -16.87 -14.62
CA ARG A 200 -2.50 -16.69 -14.94
C ARG A 200 -3.30 -17.97 -14.68
N GLY A 201 -4.51 -17.78 -14.15
CA GLY A 201 -5.41 -18.88 -13.82
C GLY A 201 -5.45 -19.20 -12.33
N THR A 202 -6.09 -20.33 -12.01
CA THR A 202 -6.28 -20.80 -10.63
C THR A 202 -5.22 -21.83 -10.29
N HIS A 203 -4.37 -21.50 -9.31
CA HIS A 203 -3.26 -22.36 -8.87
C HIS A 203 -3.16 -22.39 -7.35
N ASP A 204 -2.48 -23.40 -6.81
CA ASP A 204 -2.03 -23.42 -5.43
C ASP A 204 -0.71 -22.63 -5.31
N PHE A 205 -0.80 -21.41 -4.84
CA PHE A 205 0.35 -20.51 -4.71
C PHE A 205 1.14 -20.69 -3.41
N LYS A 206 1.15 -21.88 -2.82
CA LYS A 206 1.89 -22.17 -1.58
C LYS A 206 3.38 -21.83 -1.66
N SER A 207 4.03 -22.04 -2.81
CA SER A 207 5.42 -21.65 -3.05
C SER A 207 5.66 -20.13 -2.94
N PHE A 208 4.63 -19.31 -3.06
CA PHE A 208 4.68 -17.85 -2.98
C PHE A 208 4.12 -17.30 -1.67
N GLU A 209 3.96 -18.12 -0.64
CA GLU A 209 3.57 -17.70 0.70
C GLU A 209 4.77 -17.65 1.63
N ALA A 210 5.02 -16.48 2.25
CA ALA A 210 6.07 -16.35 3.25
C ALA A 210 5.67 -17.06 4.56
N SER A 211 6.68 -17.52 5.32
CA SER A 211 6.52 -18.04 6.68
C SER A 211 5.99 -16.95 7.63
N GLY A 212 5.29 -17.35 8.70
CA GLY A 212 4.70 -16.42 9.67
C GLY A 212 3.34 -15.86 9.25
N SER A 213 2.75 -16.36 8.17
CA SER A 213 1.38 -16.01 7.81
C SER A 213 0.39 -16.58 8.83
N THR A 214 -0.73 -15.86 9.07
CA THR A 214 -1.87 -16.43 9.80
C THR A 214 -2.40 -17.65 9.03
N PRO A 215 -2.65 -18.79 9.73
CA PRO A 215 -3.19 -19.98 9.08
C PRO A 215 -4.43 -19.64 8.25
N ARG A 216 -4.50 -20.16 7.03
CA ARG A 216 -5.60 -19.96 6.07
C ARG A 216 -6.20 -21.29 5.69
N GLN A 217 -7.48 -21.29 5.28
CA GLN A 217 -8.16 -22.50 4.82
C GLN A 217 -7.59 -23.01 3.49
N THR A 218 -7.10 -22.12 2.63
CA THR A 218 -6.56 -22.47 1.32
C THR A 218 -5.48 -21.48 0.85
N THR A 219 -4.50 -22.01 0.11
CA THR A 219 -3.46 -21.27 -0.61
C THR A 219 -3.76 -21.13 -2.11
N VAL A 220 -4.90 -21.67 -2.55
CA VAL A 220 -5.38 -21.54 -3.93
C VAL A 220 -5.84 -20.11 -4.17
N ARG A 221 -5.37 -19.50 -5.28
CA ARG A 221 -5.76 -18.16 -5.74
C ARG A 221 -5.94 -18.17 -7.24
N THR A 222 -6.74 -17.24 -7.72
CA THR A 222 -6.91 -16.98 -9.16
C THR A 222 -6.24 -15.69 -9.52
N ILE A 223 -5.19 -15.74 -10.34
CA ILE A 223 -4.58 -14.59 -10.96
C ILE A 223 -5.30 -14.31 -12.27
N TYR A 224 -5.92 -13.13 -12.36
CA TYR A 224 -6.66 -12.70 -13.55
C TYR A 224 -5.72 -12.24 -14.65
N ASP A 225 -4.67 -11.52 -14.25
CA ASP A 225 -3.67 -11.00 -15.18
C ASP A 225 -2.32 -10.81 -14.48
N ALA A 226 -1.24 -11.01 -15.28
CA ALA A 226 0.14 -10.77 -14.87
C ALA A 226 0.89 -10.21 -16.08
N GLU A 227 1.30 -8.93 -16.00
CA GLU A 227 1.87 -8.19 -17.13
C GLU A 227 3.20 -7.52 -16.73
N ILE A 228 4.16 -7.51 -17.68
CA ILE A 228 5.44 -6.81 -17.54
C ILE A 228 5.48 -5.63 -18.52
N ILE A 229 5.44 -4.43 -17.98
CA ILE A 229 5.50 -3.18 -18.73
C ILE A 229 6.91 -2.60 -18.60
N VAL A 230 7.50 -2.20 -19.73
CA VAL A 230 8.84 -1.61 -19.77
C VAL A 230 8.74 -0.20 -20.35
N ASN A 231 9.15 0.78 -19.57
CA ASN A 231 9.25 2.16 -20.00
C ASN A 231 10.75 2.54 -20.11
N GLU A 232 11.19 2.87 -21.32
CA GLU A 232 12.58 3.28 -21.60
C GLU A 232 12.84 4.75 -21.24
N GLU A 233 11.78 5.52 -20.93
CA GLU A 233 11.92 6.89 -20.46
C GLU A 233 12.01 6.93 -18.95
N SER A 234 12.98 7.69 -18.43
CA SER A 234 13.10 7.98 -17.00
C SER A 234 11.80 8.62 -16.48
N ALA A 235 11.05 7.90 -15.65
CA ALA A 235 9.82 8.42 -15.04
C ALA A 235 10.07 9.59 -14.06
N CYS A 236 11.32 9.97 -13.87
CA CYS A 236 11.75 11.17 -13.16
C CYS A 236 12.84 11.83 -13.98
N SER A 237 12.50 12.91 -14.69
CA SER A 237 13.47 13.85 -15.29
C SER A 237 14.22 14.66 -14.22
N PHE A 238 14.65 14.02 -13.14
CA PHE A 238 15.79 14.50 -12.37
C PHE A 238 17.02 13.94 -13.06
N LYS A 239 17.44 14.61 -14.17
CA LYS A 239 18.80 14.46 -14.64
C LYS A 239 19.69 14.67 -13.42
N SER A 240 20.43 13.62 -13.04
CA SER A 240 21.62 13.82 -12.21
C SER A 240 22.39 14.94 -12.90
N MET A 241 22.69 16.00 -12.16
CA MET A 241 23.68 17.01 -12.61
C MET A 241 25.03 16.28 -12.58
N GLU A 242 25.27 15.36 -13.51
CA GLU A 242 26.60 15.01 -13.90
C GLU A 242 27.07 16.23 -14.70
N SER A 243 27.99 16.96 -14.08
CA SER A 243 28.67 18.10 -14.66
C SER A 243 29.14 17.75 -16.07
N GLU A 244 28.57 18.42 -17.07
CA GLU A 244 29.21 18.61 -18.36
C GLU A 244 30.41 19.53 -18.14
N ASP A 245 31.41 19.09 -17.42
CA ASP A 245 32.75 19.65 -17.46
C ASP A 245 33.45 19.10 -18.71
N SER A 246 32.93 19.47 -19.89
CA SER A 246 33.70 19.44 -21.10
C SER A 246 34.68 20.61 -21.09
N PHE A 247 35.77 20.44 -20.35
CA PHE A 247 36.99 21.21 -20.59
C PHE A 247 37.46 20.84 -22.03
N LYS A 248 37.20 21.73 -22.97
CA LYS A 248 37.75 21.65 -24.32
C LYS A 248 39.27 21.80 -24.21
N SER A 249 39.98 20.68 -24.13
CA SER A 249 41.38 20.61 -24.55
C SER A 249 41.42 20.05 -25.95
N SER A 250 41.92 20.86 -26.87
CA SER A 250 42.21 20.59 -28.26
C SER A 250 43.16 19.40 -28.42
N GLY A 251 42.78 18.44 -29.27
CA GLY A 251 43.70 17.56 -30.01
C GLY A 251 43.99 16.22 -29.38
N ALA A 252 43.17 15.20 -29.70
CA ALA A 252 43.58 13.80 -29.77
C ALA A 252 42.56 13.00 -30.60
N GLU A 253 43.06 12.07 -31.37
CA GLU A 253 42.45 11.20 -32.40
C GLU A 253 41.19 10.42 -31.91
N PRO A 254 40.24 10.06 -32.83
CA PRO A 254 39.04 9.30 -32.51
C PRO A 254 39.33 7.80 -32.50
N GLY A 255 39.67 7.28 -31.33
CA GLY A 255 39.95 5.87 -31.11
C GLY A 255 39.60 5.46 -29.69
N GLY A 256 38.41 5.70 -29.23
CA GLY A 256 37.93 5.32 -27.88
C GLY A 256 36.61 4.58 -27.98
N ASP A 257 36.65 3.34 -27.58
CA ASP A 257 35.54 2.45 -27.31
C ASP A 257 34.31 3.23 -26.74
N ARG A 258 33.26 3.35 -27.58
CA ARG A 258 31.94 3.80 -27.12
C ARG A 258 31.40 2.72 -26.21
N THR A 259 31.78 2.74 -24.94
CA THR A 259 31.03 2.02 -23.91
C THR A 259 29.58 2.47 -24.02
N SER A 260 28.76 1.64 -24.63
CA SER A 260 27.32 1.85 -24.75
C SER A 260 26.76 1.90 -23.33
N HIS A 261 26.59 3.11 -22.81
CA HIS A 261 25.86 3.29 -21.53
C HIS A 261 24.51 2.62 -21.72
N ARG A 262 24.26 1.60 -20.91
CA ARG A 262 22.99 0.91 -20.89
C ARG A 262 21.90 1.93 -20.53
N ALA A 263 20.87 2.05 -21.38
CA ALA A 263 19.73 2.90 -21.10
C ALA A 263 19.03 2.42 -19.81
N ASP A 264 18.74 3.35 -18.91
CA ASP A 264 17.94 3.10 -17.71
C ASP A 264 16.53 2.68 -18.13
N ARG A 265 15.99 1.67 -17.47
CA ARG A 265 14.65 1.16 -17.74
C ARG A 265 13.83 1.12 -16.47
N ASN A 266 12.58 1.58 -16.54
CA ASN A 266 11.60 1.39 -15.51
C ASN A 266 10.71 0.21 -15.91
N ILE A 267 10.69 -0.83 -15.06
CA ILE A 267 9.90 -2.04 -15.27
C ILE A 267 8.77 -2.04 -14.23
N GLU A 268 7.54 -2.18 -14.69
CA GLU A 268 6.39 -2.39 -13.81
C GLU A 268 5.86 -3.80 -14.01
N ILE A 269 5.63 -4.51 -12.89
CA ILE A 269 4.97 -5.81 -12.86
C ILE A 269 3.57 -5.57 -12.32
N HIS A 270 2.57 -5.75 -13.17
CA HIS A 270 1.15 -5.62 -12.83
C HIS A 270 0.57 -6.99 -12.56
N VAL A 271 -0.02 -7.21 -11.40
CA VAL A 271 -0.67 -8.48 -11.06
C VAL A 271 -2.06 -8.20 -10.48
N SER A 272 -3.09 -8.83 -11.05
CA SER A 272 -4.46 -8.77 -10.56
C SER A 272 -4.99 -10.16 -10.25
N GLY A 273 -5.84 -10.28 -9.23
CA GLY A 273 -6.39 -11.57 -8.80
C GLY A 273 -7.46 -11.44 -7.73
N ASP A 274 -8.12 -12.56 -7.39
CA ASP A 274 -9.16 -12.64 -6.36
C ASP A 274 -8.64 -12.35 -4.96
N GLY A 275 -7.35 -12.63 -4.72
CA GLY A 275 -6.67 -12.40 -3.45
C GLY A 275 -5.20 -12.79 -3.51
N PHE A 276 -4.46 -12.39 -2.48
CA PHE A 276 -3.03 -12.66 -2.40
C PHE A 276 -2.67 -13.24 -1.03
N LEU A 277 -1.69 -14.15 -1.01
CA LEU A 277 -1.07 -14.70 0.19
C LEU A 277 -0.09 -13.69 0.78
N TYR A 278 0.39 -13.96 1.97
CA TYR A 278 1.38 -13.12 2.64
C TYR A 278 2.67 -13.03 1.81
N ASN A 279 3.08 -11.81 1.48
CA ASN A 279 4.22 -11.50 0.60
C ASN A 279 4.15 -12.07 -0.84
N MET A 280 3.01 -12.61 -1.28
CA MET A 280 2.89 -13.33 -2.55
C MET A 280 3.41 -12.51 -3.75
N VAL A 281 2.95 -11.27 -3.93
CA VAL A 281 3.37 -10.43 -5.06
C VAL A 281 4.87 -10.12 -5.00
N ARG A 282 5.43 -9.92 -3.82
CA ARG A 282 6.86 -9.67 -3.63
C ARG A 282 7.72 -10.89 -3.96
N ILE A 283 7.24 -12.11 -3.63
CA ILE A 283 7.93 -13.36 -3.96
C ILE A 283 7.82 -13.65 -5.46
N ILE A 284 6.65 -13.41 -6.08
CA ILE A 284 6.48 -13.47 -7.53
C ILE A 284 7.48 -12.53 -8.22
N THR A 285 7.57 -11.28 -7.75
CA THR A 285 8.53 -10.30 -8.29
C THR A 285 9.97 -10.78 -8.17
N GLY A 286 10.39 -11.24 -6.99
CA GLY A 286 11.76 -11.76 -6.78
C GLY A 286 12.07 -12.94 -7.70
N THR A 287 11.11 -13.84 -7.91
CA THR A 287 11.25 -14.97 -8.86
C THR A 287 11.37 -14.49 -10.30
N LEU A 288 10.56 -13.50 -10.71
CA LEU A 288 10.65 -12.90 -12.05
C LEU A 288 11.97 -12.17 -12.26
N VAL A 289 12.50 -11.49 -11.23
CA VAL A 289 13.82 -10.86 -11.28
C VAL A 289 14.93 -11.90 -11.44
N ASP A 290 14.87 -13.02 -10.71
CA ASP A 290 15.84 -14.11 -10.84
C ASP A 290 15.78 -14.77 -12.24
N ILE A 291 14.59 -14.85 -12.85
CA ILE A 291 14.42 -15.30 -14.25
C ILE A 291 15.01 -14.26 -15.21
N GLY A 292 14.69 -12.97 -15.04
CA GLY A 292 15.20 -11.89 -15.89
C GLY A 292 16.73 -11.74 -15.82
N ALA A 293 17.33 -12.06 -14.67
CA ALA A 293 18.78 -12.11 -14.47
C ALA A 293 19.45 -13.40 -15.02
N GLY A 294 18.65 -14.32 -15.60
CA GLY A 294 19.15 -15.59 -16.15
C GLY A 294 19.54 -16.66 -15.12
N LYS A 295 19.18 -16.48 -13.85
CA LYS A 295 19.42 -17.48 -12.79
C LYS A 295 18.46 -18.66 -12.87
N LEU A 296 17.28 -18.44 -13.40
CA LEU A 296 16.21 -19.42 -13.60
C LEU A 296 15.68 -19.33 -15.04
N ALA A 297 15.31 -20.46 -15.63
CA ALA A 297 14.62 -20.48 -16.91
C ALA A 297 13.14 -20.04 -16.74
N PRO A 298 12.48 -19.44 -17.76
CA PRO A 298 11.07 -19.03 -17.65
C PRO A 298 10.12 -20.16 -17.27
N GLU A 299 10.37 -21.38 -17.75
CA GLU A 299 9.57 -22.59 -17.50
C GLU A 299 9.64 -23.06 -16.04
N GLU A 300 10.67 -22.63 -15.29
CA GLU A 300 10.77 -22.94 -13.86
C GLU A 300 9.62 -22.30 -13.07
N MET A 301 9.02 -21.20 -13.54
CA MET A 301 7.83 -20.62 -12.89
C MET A 301 6.72 -21.66 -12.72
N LYS A 302 6.44 -22.46 -13.76
CA LYS A 302 5.45 -23.53 -13.69
C LYS A 302 5.82 -24.58 -12.64
N ARG A 303 7.08 -25.04 -12.66
CA ARG A 303 7.60 -26.03 -11.70
C ARG A 303 7.54 -25.53 -10.26
N ILE A 304 7.84 -24.25 -10.02
CA ILE A 304 7.74 -23.61 -8.72
C ILE A 304 6.29 -23.61 -8.21
N ILE A 305 5.31 -23.30 -9.07
CA ILE A 305 3.89 -23.33 -8.70
C ILE A 305 3.52 -24.76 -8.28
N GLU A 306 3.86 -25.77 -9.10
CA GLU A 306 3.53 -27.17 -8.90
C GLU A 306 4.20 -27.77 -7.66
N ALA A 307 5.41 -27.30 -7.30
CA ALA A 307 6.19 -27.78 -6.17
C ALA A 307 5.57 -27.50 -4.80
N ARG A 308 4.76 -26.43 -4.67
CA ARG A 308 4.15 -25.98 -3.40
C ARG A 308 5.17 -25.81 -2.26
N ASP A 309 6.39 -25.47 -2.61
CA ASP A 309 7.53 -25.32 -1.72
C ASP A 309 8.13 -23.92 -1.84
N ARG A 310 8.08 -23.14 -0.75
CA ARG A 310 8.63 -21.76 -0.71
C ARG A 310 10.12 -21.72 -1.06
N THR A 311 10.87 -22.76 -0.77
CA THR A 311 12.33 -22.81 -1.01
C THR A 311 12.68 -22.85 -2.49
N LYS A 312 11.74 -23.21 -3.35
CA LYS A 312 11.91 -23.26 -4.82
C LYS A 312 11.68 -21.91 -5.49
N ALA A 313 10.89 -21.03 -4.86
CA ALA A 313 10.67 -19.69 -5.39
C ALA A 313 11.84 -18.76 -5.08
N GLY A 314 11.98 -17.69 -5.87
CA GLY A 314 13.00 -16.69 -5.70
C GLY A 314 12.92 -15.92 -4.37
N HIS A 315 13.77 -14.93 -4.22
CA HIS A 315 13.81 -14.08 -3.02
C HIS A 315 12.51 -13.26 -2.85
N THR A 316 12.28 -12.77 -1.63
CA THR A 316 11.20 -11.82 -1.38
C THR A 316 11.68 -10.42 -1.74
N ALA A 317 11.16 -9.83 -2.82
CA ALA A 317 11.50 -8.48 -3.23
C ALA A 317 11.16 -7.44 -2.15
N PRO A 318 11.88 -6.30 -2.06
CA PRO A 318 11.66 -5.25 -1.06
C PRO A 318 10.22 -4.72 -1.04
N PRO A 319 9.71 -4.22 0.09
CA PRO A 319 8.32 -3.72 0.18
C PRO A 319 8.09 -2.42 -0.59
N TYR A 320 9.09 -1.54 -0.64
CA TYR A 320 8.97 -0.17 -1.14
C TYR A 320 8.77 -0.05 -2.67
N GLY A 321 8.96 -1.13 -3.43
CA GLY A 321 8.56 -1.18 -4.85
C GLY A 321 7.09 -1.57 -5.06
N LEU A 322 6.36 -1.98 -4.00
CA LEU A 322 5.01 -2.52 -4.11
C LEU A 322 3.94 -1.47 -3.84
N TYR A 323 2.93 -1.42 -4.70
CA TYR A 323 1.78 -0.53 -4.63
C TYR A 323 0.47 -1.32 -4.76
N LEU A 324 -0.44 -1.17 -3.80
CA LEU A 324 -1.83 -1.59 -3.99
C LEU A 324 -2.50 -0.57 -4.93
N ALA A 325 -2.68 -0.94 -6.19
CA ALA A 325 -3.18 -0.01 -7.21
C ALA A 325 -4.68 0.15 -7.15
N GLU A 326 -5.42 -0.96 -7.05
CA GLU A 326 -6.88 -0.96 -7.15
C GLU A 326 -7.51 -2.12 -6.38
N VAL A 327 -8.75 -1.92 -5.95
CA VAL A 327 -9.63 -2.95 -5.37
C VAL A 327 -10.94 -2.96 -6.16
N TYR A 328 -11.38 -4.15 -6.60
CA TYR A 328 -12.59 -4.37 -7.39
C TYR A 328 -13.76 -4.78 -6.48
N TYR A 329 -14.96 -4.27 -6.81
CA TYR A 329 -16.22 -4.59 -6.14
C TYR A 329 -17.30 -5.04 -7.12
#